data_b0ab4471aa8d0a96ee236e8c34c9bc4c
#
_entry.id   b0ab4471aa8d0a96ee236e8c34c9bc4c
#
_cell.length_a   1.000
_cell.length_b   1.000
_cell.length_c   1.000
_cell.angle_alpha   90.00
_cell.angle_beta   90.00
_cell.angle_gamma   90.00
#
_symmetry.space_group_name_H-M   'P 1'
#
loop_
_entity.id
_entity.type
_entity.pdbx_description
1 polymer ?
#
loop_
_entity_poly.entity_id
_entity_poly.type
_entity_poly.pdbx_seq_one_letter_code
_entity_poly.pdbx_strand_id
1 'polypeptide(L)'
;GGAFGSVDLPELTGRKAWDKSDLYDTGVITVIAMLAGDTNLDWTVDGSVSELSLFGMIRNTHARSPEGVLSAYHDNSAVVAGPSGERFIVDPGSGEYRWCHESLPFQIKVETHNHPTAISPFPGAATGSGGEIRDEAATGRGARPKAGLTGFSVSHLDLPGKDLPWRADFGKPGRIASSLDIMTEGPFGAASFNNEFGRPALCGYLRTFEHRVGGLLWGYHMPIMIAGGMGSIRESQVEKLPLVPGAHIVVLGGPAMLIGLGGGAASSVGSGQGQEDLDYASVQRGNPEMQRRCQEVIDACWALDAQNPILSIHDVGAGGLSN
;
A
#
# COMPACT_ATOMS: atom_id res chain seq x y z
N GLY A 1 30.00 8.60 -10.04
CA GLY A 1 29.91 7.30 -9.41
C GLY A 1 31.10 7.10 -8.48
N GLY A 2 31.01 7.50 -7.21
CA GLY A 2 32.00 7.15 -6.20
C GLY A 2 31.46 5.91 -5.48
N ALA A 3 32.21 4.79 -5.55
CA ALA A 3 31.92 3.67 -4.68
C ALA A 3 32.18 4.11 -3.23
N PHE A 4 31.15 4.06 -2.39
CA PHE A 4 31.35 4.20 -0.96
C PHE A 4 32.20 3.02 -0.49
N GLY A 5 33.31 3.32 0.20
CA GLY A 5 34.03 2.32 0.99
C GLY A 5 33.10 1.68 2.04
N SER A 6 33.61 0.84 2.89
CA SER A 6 32.78 0.21 3.94
C SER A 6 31.97 1.24 4.74
N VAL A 7 30.68 0.98 4.92
CA VAL A 7 29.85 1.74 5.85
C VAL A 7 29.85 1.02 7.19
N ASP A 8 30.41 1.66 8.22
CA ASP A 8 30.34 1.16 9.59
C ASP A 8 28.97 1.51 10.19
N LEU A 9 28.19 0.49 10.44
CA LEU A 9 26.86 0.62 11.03
C LEU A 9 26.92 0.27 12.53
N PRO A 10 26.18 0.97 13.40
CA PRO A 10 26.16 0.66 14.82
C PRO A 10 25.61 -0.75 15.07
N GLU A 11 26.06 -1.39 16.15
CA GLU A 11 25.49 -2.66 16.60
C GLU A 11 24.00 -2.52 16.92
N LEU A 12 23.19 -3.42 16.39
CA LEU A 12 21.77 -3.49 16.67
C LEU A 12 21.52 -4.45 17.85
N THR A 13 20.67 -4.04 18.77
CA THR A 13 20.26 -4.87 19.90
C THR A 13 18.96 -5.61 19.58
N GLY A 14 18.83 -6.86 20.06
CA GLY A 14 17.66 -7.70 19.84
C GLY A 14 17.66 -8.39 18.47
N ARG A 15 16.46 -8.80 18.01
CA ARG A 15 16.29 -9.46 16.69
C ARG A 15 16.15 -8.43 15.58
N LYS A 16 17.24 -7.74 15.28
CA LYS A 16 17.32 -6.74 14.20
C LYS A 16 18.54 -7.02 13.35
N ALA A 17 18.44 -6.72 12.07
CA ALA A 17 19.55 -6.78 11.14
C ALA A 17 19.54 -5.55 10.23
N TRP A 18 20.72 -5.18 9.70
CA TRP A 18 20.82 -4.17 8.66
C TRP A 18 20.61 -4.82 7.31
N ASP A 19 19.55 -4.39 6.61
CA ASP A 19 19.38 -4.73 5.20
C ASP A 19 20.19 -3.74 4.35
N LYS A 20 21.14 -4.28 3.60
CA LYS A 20 22.02 -3.52 2.71
C LYS A 20 21.77 -3.85 1.25
N SER A 21 20.74 -4.64 0.94
CA SER A 21 20.46 -5.12 -0.42
C SER A 21 20.33 -3.98 -1.42
N ASP A 22 19.73 -2.88 -1.01
CA ASP A 22 19.47 -1.73 -1.87
C ASP A 22 20.50 -0.60 -1.75
N LEU A 23 21.54 -0.77 -0.90
CA LEU A 23 22.53 0.28 -0.65
C LEU A 23 23.21 0.78 -1.92
N TYR A 24 23.51 -0.12 -2.85
CA TYR A 24 24.23 0.22 -4.08
C TYR A 24 23.33 0.71 -5.20
N ASP A 25 22.06 0.36 -5.16
CA ASP A 25 21.08 0.73 -6.18
C ASP A 25 20.33 2.01 -5.81
N THR A 26 19.89 2.14 -4.57
CA THR A 26 19.05 3.27 -4.11
C THR A 26 19.73 4.15 -3.05
N GLY A 27 20.83 3.73 -2.46
CA GLY A 27 21.49 4.41 -1.34
C GLY A 27 20.77 4.24 0.00
N VAL A 28 19.81 3.34 0.09
CA VAL A 28 18.98 3.11 1.28
C VAL A 28 19.55 1.96 2.11
N ILE A 29 19.64 2.17 3.43
CA ILE A 29 19.92 1.12 4.41
C ILE A 29 18.73 1.03 5.35
N THR A 30 18.10 -0.13 5.41
CA THR A 30 16.93 -0.37 6.24
C THR A 30 17.27 -1.22 7.45
N VAL A 31 16.71 -0.88 8.61
CA VAL A 31 16.74 -1.73 9.80
C VAL A 31 15.54 -2.65 9.76
N ILE A 32 15.79 -3.95 9.60
CA ILE A 32 14.72 -4.94 9.67
C ILE A 32 14.59 -5.46 11.11
N ALA A 33 13.37 -5.43 11.64
CA ALA A 33 13.05 -6.14 12.87
C ALA A 33 12.81 -7.62 12.51
N MET A 34 13.75 -8.49 12.89
CA MET A 34 13.60 -9.92 12.67
C MET A 34 12.66 -10.50 13.71
N LEU A 35 11.38 -10.63 13.35
CA LEU A 35 10.37 -11.30 14.16
C LEU A 35 10.30 -12.79 13.80
N ALA A 36 9.83 -13.62 14.74
CA ALA A 36 9.47 -14.99 14.41
C ALA A 36 8.35 -14.96 13.36
N GLY A 37 8.59 -15.51 12.18
CA GLY A 37 7.70 -15.39 11.03
C GLY A 37 8.11 -14.35 10.00
N ASP A 38 9.29 -13.74 10.17
CA ASP A 38 9.85 -12.84 9.15
C ASP A 38 9.99 -13.56 7.80
N THR A 39 9.47 -12.92 6.76
CA THR A 39 9.43 -13.50 5.41
C THR A 39 10.81 -13.67 4.77
N ASN A 40 11.83 -13.01 5.31
CA ASN A 40 13.22 -13.06 4.82
C ASN A 40 14.11 -14.05 5.58
N LEU A 41 13.58 -14.73 6.61
CA LEU A 41 14.33 -15.72 7.37
C LEU A 41 14.40 -17.06 6.64
N ASP A 42 15.49 -17.79 6.88
CA ASP A 42 15.62 -19.18 6.45
C ASP A 42 14.63 -20.07 7.22
N TRP A 43 14.01 -20.98 6.52
CA TRP A 43 13.02 -21.88 7.07
C TRP A 43 13.47 -23.32 6.96
N THR A 44 13.18 -24.10 8.01
CA THR A 44 13.39 -25.56 8.02
C THR A 44 12.06 -26.27 7.85
N VAL A 45 11.93 -27.05 6.79
CA VAL A 45 10.76 -27.87 6.50
C VAL A 45 11.18 -29.33 6.60
N ASP A 46 10.53 -30.08 7.46
CA ASP A 46 10.82 -31.51 7.70
C ASP A 46 12.31 -31.82 7.96
N GLY A 47 12.98 -30.93 8.71
CA GLY A 47 14.39 -31.05 9.07
C GLY A 47 15.39 -30.60 8.00
N SER A 48 14.92 -30.17 6.83
CA SER A 48 15.75 -29.62 5.76
C SER A 48 15.61 -28.10 5.68
N VAL A 49 16.73 -27.38 5.57
CA VAL A 49 16.71 -25.92 5.36
C VAL A 49 16.15 -25.65 3.97
N SER A 50 15.15 -24.77 3.88
CA SER A 50 14.61 -24.33 2.60
C SER A 50 15.63 -23.42 1.88
N GLU A 51 15.80 -23.61 0.58
CA GLU A 51 16.60 -22.73 -0.27
C GLU A 51 15.95 -21.34 -0.48
N LEU A 52 14.64 -21.21 -0.15
CA LEU A 52 13.87 -19.99 -0.32
C LEU A 52 13.38 -19.49 1.04
N SER A 53 13.49 -18.18 1.26
CA SER A 53 12.76 -17.49 2.33
C SER A 53 11.25 -17.57 2.08
N LEU A 54 10.42 -17.24 3.07
CA LEU A 54 8.96 -17.19 2.86
C LEU A 54 8.57 -16.25 1.71
N PHE A 55 9.21 -15.08 1.63
CA PHE A 55 8.97 -14.15 0.52
C PHE A 55 9.45 -14.74 -0.81
N GLY A 56 10.60 -15.42 -0.80
CA GLY A 56 11.08 -16.18 -1.96
C GLY A 56 10.11 -17.25 -2.42
N MET A 57 9.46 -17.98 -1.50
CA MET A 57 8.39 -18.93 -1.82
C MET A 57 7.18 -18.27 -2.46
N ILE A 58 6.75 -17.10 -1.95
CA ILE A 58 5.65 -16.31 -2.53
C ILE A 58 6.01 -15.90 -3.96
N ARG A 59 7.18 -15.32 -4.19
CA ARG A 59 7.63 -14.92 -5.53
C ARG A 59 7.80 -16.10 -6.48
N ASN A 60 8.18 -17.28 -5.96
CA ASN A 60 8.32 -18.48 -6.76
C ASN A 60 7.00 -18.96 -7.38
N THR A 61 5.85 -18.61 -6.80
CA THR A 61 4.54 -18.92 -7.42
C THR A 61 4.41 -18.27 -8.79
N HIS A 62 4.75 -16.97 -8.88
CA HIS A 62 4.78 -16.26 -10.14
C HIS A 62 5.85 -16.79 -11.09
N ALA A 63 7.07 -17.07 -10.60
CA ALA A 63 8.13 -17.63 -11.44
C ALA A 63 7.77 -19.00 -12.05
N ARG A 64 6.95 -19.79 -11.36
CA ARG A 64 6.49 -21.12 -11.83
C ARG A 64 5.25 -21.05 -12.70
N SER A 65 4.44 -20.01 -12.58
CA SER A 65 3.17 -19.87 -13.29
C SER A 65 2.99 -18.40 -13.69
N PRO A 66 3.79 -17.88 -14.64
CA PRO A 66 3.74 -16.48 -15.06
C PRO A 66 2.61 -16.18 -16.05
N GLU A 67 1.95 -17.19 -16.59
CA GLU A 67 0.96 -17.02 -17.64
C GLU A 67 -0.18 -16.10 -17.21
N GLY A 68 -0.49 -15.12 -18.06
CA GLY A 68 -1.52 -14.13 -17.79
C GLY A 68 -1.11 -13.01 -16.83
N VAL A 69 0.12 -13.00 -16.31
CA VAL A 69 0.65 -11.87 -15.53
C VAL A 69 1.47 -10.98 -16.46
N LEU A 70 1.04 -9.73 -16.64
CA LEU A 70 1.74 -8.74 -17.47
C LEU A 70 2.81 -7.98 -16.68
N SER A 71 2.57 -7.71 -15.41
CA SER A 71 3.54 -7.08 -14.51
C SER A 71 3.32 -7.54 -13.07
N ALA A 72 4.40 -7.91 -12.37
CA ALA A 72 4.38 -8.21 -10.95
C ALA A 72 5.75 -7.88 -10.32
N TYR A 73 5.75 -7.32 -9.11
CA TYR A 73 6.93 -6.95 -8.31
C TYR A 73 7.84 -5.85 -8.90
N HIS A 74 7.40 -5.14 -9.94
CA HIS A 74 8.21 -4.12 -10.64
C HIS A 74 7.57 -2.73 -10.62
N ASP A 75 6.32 -2.62 -10.23
CA ASP A 75 5.57 -1.37 -10.23
C ASP A 75 4.65 -1.30 -9.00
N ASN A 76 3.92 -0.21 -8.85
CA ASN A 76 3.03 0.07 -7.73
C ASN A 76 1.90 -0.95 -7.59
N SER A 77 1.46 -1.57 -8.68
CA SER A 77 0.45 -2.65 -8.67
C SER A 77 0.82 -3.79 -9.61
N ALA A 78 0.26 -4.95 -9.37
CA ALA A 78 0.33 -6.05 -10.33
C ALA A 78 -0.69 -5.85 -11.46
N VAL A 79 -0.33 -6.28 -12.68
CA VAL A 79 -1.20 -6.23 -13.85
C VAL A 79 -1.40 -7.63 -14.40
N VAL A 80 -2.65 -7.99 -14.62
CA VAL A 80 -3.06 -9.30 -15.15
C VAL A 80 -3.76 -9.10 -16.50
N ALA A 81 -3.47 -9.99 -17.44
CA ALA A 81 -4.14 -10.01 -18.72
C ALA A 81 -5.66 -10.20 -18.55
N GLY A 82 -6.42 -9.48 -19.33
CA GLY A 82 -7.87 -9.60 -19.35
C GLY A 82 -8.39 -10.13 -20.69
N PRO A 83 -9.70 -10.35 -20.82
CA PRO A 83 -10.30 -10.73 -22.09
C PRO A 83 -10.25 -9.59 -23.11
N SER A 84 -10.43 -9.90 -24.38
CA SER A 84 -10.80 -8.90 -25.37
C SER A 84 -12.24 -8.47 -25.17
N GLY A 85 -12.50 -7.18 -25.28
CA GLY A 85 -13.83 -6.64 -25.07
C GLY A 85 -13.94 -5.18 -25.48
N GLU A 86 -15.09 -4.59 -25.22
CA GLU A 86 -15.36 -3.21 -25.54
C GLU A 86 -15.24 -2.30 -24.32
N ARG A 87 -14.60 -1.17 -24.52
CA ARG A 87 -14.46 -0.11 -23.52
C ARG A 87 -15.11 1.16 -24.03
N PHE A 88 -16.00 1.73 -23.22
CA PHE A 88 -16.64 3.00 -23.53
C PHE A 88 -15.77 4.15 -23.00
N ILE A 89 -15.18 4.91 -23.90
CA ILE A 89 -14.21 5.96 -23.60
C ILE A 89 -14.48 7.22 -24.40
N VAL A 90 -13.96 8.35 -23.90
CA VAL A 90 -13.91 9.59 -24.66
C VAL A 90 -12.82 9.49 -25.73
N ASP A 91 -13.17 9.81 -26.96
CA ASP A 91 -12.20 10.03 -28.02
C ASP A 91 -11.54 11.42 -27.82
N PRO A 92 -10.23 11.50 -27.60
CA PRO A 92 -9.58 12.77 -27.30
C PRO A 92 -9.61 13.77 -28.46
N GLY A 93 -9.70 13.29 -29.69
CA GLY A 93 -9.71 14.14 -30.88
C GLY A 93 -11.06 14.82 -31.13
N SER A 94 -12.16 14.09 -30.91
CA SER A 94 -13.51 14.60 -31.13
C SER A 94 -14.22 15.07 -29.85
N GLY A 95 -13.78 14.61 -28.66
CA GLY A 95 -14.45 14.81 -27.40
C GLY A 95 -15.73 13.96 -27.23
N GLU A 96 -16.00 13.05 -28.14
CA GLU A 96 -17.18 12.20 -28.13
C GLU A 96 -16.91 10.86 -27.48
N TYR A 97 -17.92 10.29 -26.82
CA TYR A 97 -17.84 8.93 -26.30
C TYR A 97 -18.00 7.90 -27.42
N ARG A 98 -17.15 6.90 -27.40
CA ARG A 98 -17.23 5.77 -28.35
C ARG A 98 -16.85 4.45 -27.70
N TRP A 99 -17.32 3.37 -28.29
CA TRP A 99 -16.85 2.02 -27.97
C TRP A 99 -15.51 1.75 -28.67
N CYS A 100 -14.56 1.21 -27.92
CA CYS A 100 -13.26 0.80 -28.42
C CYS A 100 -13.03 -0.66 -28.08
N HIS A 101 -12.82 -1.50 -29.09
CA HIS A 101 -12.53 -2.92 -28.88
C HIS A 101 -11.03 -3.09 -28.66
N GLU A 102 -10.66 -3.59 -27.48
CA GLU A 102 -9.26 -3.77 -27.09
C GLU A 102 -9.09 -4.90 -26.07
N SER A 103 -7.86 -5.31 -25.79
CA SER A 103 -7.53 -6.11 -24.61
C SER A 103 -7.87 -5.32 -23.35
N LEU A 104 -8.44 -5.99 -22.34
CA LEU A 104 -8.90 -5.37 -21.09
C LEU A 104 -8.09 -5.85 -19.88
N PRO A 105 -6.78 -5.60 -19.83
CA PRO A 105 -6.00 -5.90 -18.65
C PRO A 105 -6.54 -5.16 -17.44
N PHE A 106 -6.37 -5.76 -16.27
CA PHE A 106 -6.73 -5.16 -15.00
C PHE A 106 -5.56 -5.22 -14.03
N GLN A 107 -5.52 -4.24 -13.18
CA GLN A 107 -4.52 -4.14 -12.11
C GLN A 107 -5.14 -4.49 -10.77
N ILE A 108 -4.30 -4.96 -9.86
CA ILE A 108 -4.68 -5.30 -8.48
C ILE A 108 -3.62 -4.74 -7.54
N LYS A 109 -4.08 -4.05 -6.51
CA LYS A 109 -3.25 -3.52 -5.44
C LYS A 109 -3.88 -3.84 -4.09
N VAL A 110 -3.05 -4.24 -3.14
CA VAL A 110 -3.43 -4.33 -1.72
C VAL A 110 -2.24 -3.89 -0.89
N GLU A 111 -2.50 -3.02 0.09
CA GLU A 111 -1.49 -2.59 1.05
C GLU A 111 -2.08 -2.42 2.46
N THR A 112 -1.22 -2.33 3.46
CA THR A 112 -1.61 -2.10 4.84
C THR A 112 -1.40 -0.65 5.23
N HIS A 113 -2.32 -0.10 6.04
CA HIS A 113 -2.19 1.21 6.64
C HIS A 113 -2.49 1.17 8.15
N ASN A 114 -1.71 0.35 8.86
CA ASN A 114 -1.97 -0.08 10.22
C ASN A 114 -1.81 1.05 11.24
N HIS A 115 -0.62 1.64 11.29
CA HIS A 115 -0.25 2.60 12.34
C HIS A 115 -1.08 3.88 12.31
N PRO A 116 -1.27 4.57 11.18
CA PRO A 116 -2.14 5.74 11.13
C PRO A 116 -3.59 5.44 11.51
N THR A 117 -4.10 4.27 11.14
CA THR A 117 -5.44 3.82 11.52
C THR A 117 -5.54 3.52 13.02
N ALA A 118 -4.48 3.00 13.62
CA ALA A 118 -4.42 2.78 15.06
C ALA A 118 -4.40 4.10 15.87
N ILE A 119 -3.75 5.13 15.35
CA ILE A 119 -3.64 6.45 16.00
C ILE A 119 -4.96 7.24 15.82
N SER A 120 -5.48 7.28 14.63
CA SER A 120 -6.68 8.05 14.28
C SER A 120 -7.50 7.29 13.24
N PRO A 121 -8.48 6.47 13.66
CA PRO A 121 -9.11 5.47 12.80
C PRO A 121 -9.74 6.04 11.53
N PHE A 122 -10.54 7.09 11.63
CA PHE A 122 -11.21 7.69 10.46
C PHE A 122 -10.20 8.27 9.45
N PRO A 123 -9.35 9.26 9.80
CA PRO A 123 -8.41 9.83 8.82
C PRO A 123 -7.33 8.85 8.42
N GLY A 124 -6.89 7.96 9.31
CA GLY A 124 -5.91 6.92 9.00
C GLY A 124 -6.41 5.94 7.96
N ALA A 125 -7.61 5.42 8.10
CA ALA A 125 -8.20 4.53 7.11
C ALA A 125 -8.57 5.25 5.81
N ALA A 126 -9.02 6.50 5.88
CA ALA A 126 -9.29 7.33 4.71
C ALA A 126 -8.03 7.48 3.84
N THR A 127 -6.91 7.86 4.45
CA THR A 127 -5.64 8.05 3.73
C THR A 127 -5.00 6.75 3.30
N GLY A 128 -5.27 5.64 3.99
CA GLY A 128 -4.91 4.29 3.52
C GLY A 128 -5.57 3.97 2.18
N SER A 129 -6.87 4.23 2.05
CA SER A 129 -7.58 4.12 0.76
C SER A 129 -7.03 5.09 -0.29
N GLY A 130 -6.68 6.32 0.12
CA GLY A 130 -6.08 7.31 -0.76
C GLY A 130 -4.72 6.87 -1.30
N GLY A 131 -3.87 6.28 -0.47
CA GLY A 131 -2.56 5.74 -0.85
C GLY A 131 -2.70 4.61 -1.87
N GLU A 132 -3.56 3.68 -1.60
CA GLU A 132 -3.83 2.56 -2.50
C GLU A 132 -4.35 3.02 -3.88
N ILE A 133 -5.27 4.01 -3.91
CA ILE A 133 -5.75 4.60 -5.17
C ILE A 133 -4.61 5.28 -5.94
N ARG A 134 -3.67 5.94 -5.25
CA ARG A 134 -2.50 6.57 -5.92
C ARG A 134 -1.62 5.53 -6.59
N ASP A 135 -1.36 4.42 -5.91
CA ASP A 135 -0.58 3.32 -6.47
C ASP A 135 -1.24 2.74 -7.73
N GLU A 136 -2.56 2.51 -7.68
CA GLU A 136 -3.28 2.09 -8.88
C GLU A 136 -3.13 3.11 -10.00
N ALA A 137 -3.35 4.39 -9.72
CA ALA A 137 -3.29 5.47 -10.70
C ALA A 137 -1.89 5.62 -11.33
N ALA A 138 -0.85 5.39 -10.53
CA ALA A 138 0.56 5.55 -10.89
C ALA A 138 1.22 4.27 -11.40
N THR A 139 0.43 3.28 -11.82
CA THR A 139 0.93 2.06 -12.45
C THR A 139 1.21 2.28 -13.94
N GLY A 140 2.34 1.79 -14.42
CA GLY A 140 2.75 1.89 -15.81
C GLY A 140 2.89 3.34 -16.29
N ARG A 141 2.10 3.70 -17.28
CA ARG A 141 1.99 5.06 -17.83
C ARG A 141 0.66 5.73 -17.49
N GLY A 142 0.08 5.30 -16.36
CA GLY A 142 -1.20 5.75 -15.86
C GLY A 142 -2.30 4.70 -16.03
N ALA A 143 -3.12 4.57 -15.00
CA ALA A 143 -4.22 3.61 -14.97
C ALA A 143 -5.45 4.20 -14.27
N ARG A 144 -6.56 3.47 -14.31
CA ARG A 144 -7.88 3.94 -13.86
C ARG A 144 -8.41 3.07 -12.72
N PRO A 145 -8.31 3.51 -11.46
CA PRO A 145 -8.94 2.83 -10.32
C PRO A 145 -10.44 2.67 -10.52
N LYS A 146 -10.99 1.47 -10.28
CA LYS A 146 -12.38 1.15 -10.57
C LYS A 146 -13.21 0.73 -9.37
N ALA A 147 -12.63 -0.06 -8.49
CA ALA A 147 -13.33 -0.57 -7.32
C ALA A 147 -12.35 -0.79 -6.18
N GLY A 148 -12.78 -0.50 -4.96
CA GLY A 148 -11.98 -0.66 -3.75
C GLY A 148 -12.51 -1.70 -2.79
N LEU A 149 -11.66 -2.15 -1.90
CA LEU A 149 -11.99 -2.96 -0.74
C LEU A 149 -11.24 -2.43 0.49
N THR A 150 -11.78 -2.72 1.68
CA THR A 150 -11.07 -2.45 2.93
C THR A 150 -11.30 -3.57 3.92
N GLY A 151 -10.27 -3.91 4.69
CA GLY A 151 -10.35 -4.95 5.70
C GLY A 151 -9.74 -4.49 7.02
N PHE A 152 -10.34 -4.91 8.13
CA PHE A 152 -9.88 -4.55 9.46
C PHE A 152 -9.76 -5.79 10.33
N SER A 153 -8.65 -5.92 11.03
CA SER A 153 -8.42 -6.96 12.04
C SER A 153 -7.95 -6.31 13.32
N VAL A 154 -8.63 -6.59 14.40
CA VAL A 154 -8.32 -6.07 15.75
C VAL A 154 -8.40 -7.20 16.79
N SER A 155 -7.90 -6.95 18.00
CA SER A 155 -8.13 -7.81 19.15
C SER A 155 -9.60 -7.76 19.61
N HIS A 156 -9.90 -8.05 20.88
CA HIS A 156 -11.26 -7.94 21.38
C HIS A 156 -11.80 -6.51 21.30
N LEU A 157 -13.11 -6.40 20.99
CA LEU A 157 -13.78 -5.10 20.88
C LEU A 157 -14.04 -4.44 22.24
N ASP A 158 -14.10 -5.22 23.32
CA ASP A 158 -14.43 -4.75 24.65
C ASP A 158 -15.74 -3.94 24.67
N LEU A 159 -16.81 -4.56 24.19
CA LEU A 159 -18.13 -3.93 24.09
C LEU A 159 -18.63 -3.48 25.47
N PRO A 160 -19.07 -2.24 25.64
CA PRO A 160 -19.60 -1.75 26.89
C PRO A 160 -20.72 -2.63 27.47
N GLY A 161 -20.62 -2.99 28.74
CA GLY A 161 -21.59 -3.85 29.40
C GLY A 161 -21.57 -5.32 28.99
N LYS A 162 -20.49 -5.77 28.32
CA LYS A 162 -20.28 -7.18 27.93
C LYS A 162 -18.96 -7.69 28.50
N ASP A 163 -18.98 -8.14 29.73
CA ASP A 163 -17.81 -8.79 30.35
C ASP A 163 -17.67 -10.21 29.83
N LEU A 164 -16.48 -10.51 29.28
CA LEU A 164 -16.14 -11.83 28.78
C LEU A 164 -15.21 -12.53 29.76
N PRO A 165 -15.55 -13.71 30.29
CA PRO A 165 -14.81 -14.37 31.37
C PRO A 165 -13.37 -14.79 30.95
N TRP A 166 -13.08 -14.89 29.67
CA TRP A 166 -11.76 -15.21 29.14
C TRP A 166 -10.93 -13.97 28.79
N ARG A 167 -11.51 -12.78 28.90
CA ARG A 167 -10.85 -11.51 28.59
C ARG A 167 -9.79 -11.19 29.64
N ALA A 168 -8.58 -10.87 29.19
CA ALA A 168 -7.53 -10.34 30.02
C ALA A 168 -7.25 -8.89 29.63
N ASP A 169 -7.35 -7.97 30.56
CA ASP A 169 -6.91 -6.60 30.35
C ASP A 169 -5.39 -6.53 30.61
N PHE A 170 -4.64 -6.20 29.57
CA PHE A 170 -3.19 -5.95 29.66
C PHE A 170 -2.85 -4.51 29.28
N GLY A 171 -3.86 -3.64 29.12
CA GLY A 171 -3.71 -2.24 28.75
C GLY A 171 -3.31 -2.03 27.29
N LYS A 172 -3.22 -0.77 26.90
CA LYS A 172 -2.70 -0.31 25.61
C LYS A 172 -2.07 1.06 25.75
N PRO A 173 -1.17 1.48 24.85
CA PRO A 173 -0.68 2.87 24.80
C PRO A 173 -1.86 3.85 24.66
N GLY A 174 -1.82 4.95 25.41
CA GLY A 174 -2.93 5.92 25.45
C GLY A 174 -3.28 6.53 24.11
N ARG A 175 -2.30 6.67 23.21
CA ARG A 175 -2.46 7.21 21.87
C ARG A 175 -3.02 6.23 20.83
N ILE A 176 -3.12 4.96 21.16
CA ILE A 176 -3.74 3.95 20.28
C ILE A 176 -5.24 3.92 20.55
N ALA A 177 -6.06 4.04 19.52
CA ALA A 177 -7.51 3.94 19.59
C ALA A 177 -7.95 2.55 20.09
N SER A 178 -9.16 2.45 20.63
CA SER A 178 -9.71 1.16 21.03
C SER A 178 -10.03 0.30 19.79
N SER A 179 -10.06 -1.02 19.98
CA SER A 179 -10.50 -1.93 18.90
C SER A 179 -11.91 -1.59 18.40
N LEU A 180 -12.78 -1.15 19.30
CA LEU A 180 -14.14 -0.73 18.96
C LEU A 180 -14.14 0.54 18.10
N ASP A 181 -13.35 1.56 18.50
CA ASP A 181 -13.25 2.81 17.71
C ASP A 181 -12.71 2.54 16.31
N ILE A 182 -11.67 1.69 16.20
CA ILE A 182 -11.10 1.32 14.90
C ILE A 182 -12.16 0.64 14.03
N MET A 183 -12.94 -0.29 14.59
CA MET A 183 -13.96 -1.02 13.84
C MET A 183 -15.20 -0.19 13.51
N THR A 184 -15.46 0.89 14.25
CA THR A 184 -16.59 1.79 13.97
C THR A 184 -16.21 2.93 13.05
N GLU A 185 -15.07 3.57 13.26
CA GLU A 185 -14.66 4.77 12.53
C GLU A 185 -13.82 4.47 11.27
N GLY A 186 -12.97 3.45 11.32
CA GLY A 186 -12.08 3.10 10.22
C GLY A 186 -12.81 2.82 8.91
N PRO A 187 -13.84 1.94 8.90
CA PRO A 187 -14.63 1.67 7.70
C PRO A 187 -15.31 2.91 7.11
N PHE A 188 -15.81 3.81 7.97
CA PHE A 188 -16.38 5.08 7.51
C PHE A 188 -15.34 5.99 6.88
N GLY A 189 -14.15 6.08 7.46
CA GLY A 189 -13.05 6.86 6.89
C GLY A 189 -12.67 6.38 5.49
N ALA A 190 -12.45 5.08 5.35
CA ALA A 190 -12.11 4.46 4.07
C ALA A 190 -13.25 4.63 3.03
N ALA A 191 -14.49 4.40 3.43
CA ALA A 191 -15.66 4.56 2.55
C ALA A 191 -15.84 6.03 2.13
N SER A 192 -15.64 6.98 3.04
CA SER A 192 -15.74 8.42 2.76
C SER A 192 -14.74 8.84 1.67
N PHE A 193 -13.48 8.41 1.79
CA PHE A 193 -12.47 8.74 0.78
C PHE A 193 -12.83 8.17 -0.59
N ASN A 194 -13.20 6.88 -0.66
CA ASN A 194 -13.60 6.24 -1.90
C ASN A 194 -14.82 6.93 -2.53
N ASN A 195 -15.82 7.29 -1.71
CA ASN A 195 -17.04 7.94 -2.18
C ASN A 195 -16.77 9.32 -2.78
N GLU A 196 -15.97 10.13 -2.11
CA GLU A 196 -15.63 11.48 -2.59
C GLU A 196 -14.70 11.44 -3.81
N PHE A 197 -13.76 10.49 -3.86
CA PHE A 197 -12.96 10.24 -5.06
C PHE A 197 -13.83 9.75 -6.24
N GLY A 198 -14.95 9.11 -5.98
CA GLY A 198 -15.87 8.57 -7.00
C GLY A 198 -15.55 7.13 -7.42
N ARG A 199 -15.01 6.33 -6.50
CA ARG A 199 -14.75 4.89 -6.67
C ARG A 199 -15.60 4.09 -5.67
N PRO A 200 -16.39 3.09 -6.09
CA PRO A 200 -17.14 2.25 -5.16
C PRO A 200 -16.21 1.40 -4.29
N ALA A 201 -16.46 1.36 -2.99
CA ALA A 201 -15.88 0.39 -2.07
C ALA A 201 -16.81 -0.82 -2.01
N LEU A 202 -16.48 -1.90 -2.74
CA LEU A 202 -17.42 -3.00 -3.00
C LEU A 202 -17.40 -4.09 -1.94
N CYS A 203 -16.28 -4.35 -1.32
CA CYS A 203 -16.14 -5.45 -0.37
C CYS A 203 -15.08 -5.14 0.70
N GLY A 204 -14.95 -6.07 1.62
CA GLY A 204 -13.99 -6.00 2.71
C GLY A 204 -14.31 -7.01 3.79
N TYR A 205 -13.68 -6.86 4.93
CA TYR A 205 -13.94 -7.70 6.09
C TYR A 205 -13.71 -6.96 7.40
N LEU A 206 -14.39 -7.42 8.44
CA LEU A 206 -14.15 -7.03 9.83
C LEU A 206 -13.86 -8.31 10.63
N ARG A 207 -12.72 -8.38 11.31
CA ARG A 207 -12.31 -9.56 12.08
C ARG A 207 -11.75 -9.17 13.43
N THR A 208 -12.08 -9.99 14.44
CA THR A 208 -11.47 -9.93 15.76
C THR A 208 -10.81 -11.25 16.07
N PHE A 209 -9.62 -11.20 16.68
CA PHE A 209 -8.95 -12.39 17.15
C PHE A 209 -8.07 -12.08 18.36
N GLU A 210 -8.24 -12.85 19.40
CA GLU A 210 -7.35 -12.89 20.55
C GLU A 210 -7.45 -14.26 21.21
N HIS A 211 -6.34 -14.96 21.38
CA HIS A 211 -6.34 -16.32 21.92
C HIS A 211 -5.01 -16.63 22.62
N ARG A 212 -5.08 -17.43 23.72
CA ARG A 212 -3.90 -17.93 24.42
C ARG A 212 -3.42 -19.23 23.81
N VAL A 213 -2.15 -19.24 23.42
CA VAL A 213 -1.48 -20.44 22.91
C VAL A 213 -0.13 -20.57 23.61
N GLY A 214 0.14 -21.71 24.25
CA GLY A 214 1.41 -21.97 24.94
C GLY A 214 1.76 -20.95 26.04
N GLY A 215 0.74 -20.38 26.72
CA GLY A 215 0.93 -19.35 27.75
C GLY A 215 1.07 -17.92 27.23
N LEU A 216 1.25 -17.73 25.93
CA LEU A 216 1.31 -16.42 25.27
C LEU A 216 -0.09 -16.00 24.77
N LEU A 217 -0.37 -14.71 24.87
CA LEU A 217 -1.58 -14.12 24.31
C LEU A 217 -1.28 -13.64 22.88
N TRP A 218 -2.01 -14.20 21.91
CA TRP A 218 -1.93 -13.86 20.51
C TRP A 218 -3.15 -13.05 20.09
N GLY A 219 -2.96 -11.98 19.34
CA GLY A 219 -4.04 -11.15 18.85
C GLY A 219 -3.53 -10.03 17.93
N TYR A 220 -4.45 -9.29 17.39
CA TYR A 220 -4.15 -8.08 16.62
C TYR A 220 -4.02 -6.86 17.53
N HIS A 221 -3.05 -6.90 18.47
CA HIS A 221 -2.78 -5.80 19.40
C HIS A 221 -2.26 -4.57 18.68
N MET A 222 -1.51 -4.76 17.60
CA MET A 222 -1.36 -3.79 16.53
C MET A 222 -2.43 -4.10 15.50
N PRO A 223 -3.41 -3.21 15.29
CA PRO A 223 -4.49 -3.49 14.34
C PRO A 223 -3.93 -3.58 12.93
N ILE A 224 -4.63 -4.32 12.09
CA ILE A 224 -4.36 -4.36 10.64
C ILE A 224 -5.51 -3.65 9.95
N MET A 225 -5.17 -2.65 9.13
CA MET A 225 -6.06 -2.08 8.15
C MET A 225 -5.50 -2.40 6.76
N ILE A 226 -6.32 -3.00 5.93
CA ILE A 226 -5.99 -3.29 4.53
C ILE A 226 -6.83 -2.39 3.65
N ALA A 227 -6.17 -1.67 2.74
CA ALA A 227 -6.79 -1.01 1.60
C ALA A 227 -6.37 -1.74 0.33
N GLY A 228 -7.31 -2.00 -0.54
CA GLY A 228 -7.04 -2.66 -1.80
C GLY A 228 -8.03 -2.25 -2.87
N GLY A 229 -7.72 -2.59 -4.11
CA GLY A 229 -8.57 -2.28 -5.21
C GLY A 229 -8.20 -3.01 -6.49
N MET A 230 -9.04 -2.75 -7.47
CA MET A 230 -8.89 -3.24 -8.82
C MET A 230 -9.18 -2.10 -9.79
N GLY A 231 -8.30 -1.93 -10.75
CA GLY A 231 -8.40 -0.91 -11.79
C GLY A 231 -8.25 -1.47 -13.19
N SER A 232 -8.32 -0.60 -14.16
CA SER A 232 -8.12 -0.95 -15.57
C SER A 232 -6.95 -0.16 -16.14
N ILE A 233 -6.15 -0.84 -16.95
CA ILE A 233 -5.03 -0.26 -17.68
C ILE A 233 -5.11 -0.68 -19.16
N ARG A 234 -4.50 0.06 -20.07
CA ARG A 234 -4.29 -0.40 -21.42
C ARG A 234 -3.04 -1.23 -21.52
N GLU A 235 -3.07 -2.28 -22.32
CA GLU A 235 -1.91 -3.16 -22.49
C GLU A 235 -0.68 -2.40 -23.00
N SER A 236 -0.87 -1.44 -23.90
CA SER A 236 0.17 -0.53 -24.41
C SER A 236 0.79 0.40 -23.35
N GLN A 237 0.20 0.49 -22.17
CA GLN A 237 0.60 1.42 -21.11
C GLN A 237 1.07 0.70 -19.83
N VAL A 238 1.18 -0.61 -19.83
CA VAL A 238 1.64 -1.40 -18.68
C VAL A 238 3.10 -1.09 -18.37
N GLU A 239 3.93 -1.02 -19.41
CA GLU A 239 5.35 -0.77 -19.25
C GLU A 239 5.69 0.73 -19.28
N LYS A 240 6.48 1.16 -18.29
CA LYS A 240 7.06 2.50 -18.26
C LYS A 240 8.10 2.65 -19.35
N LEU A 241 8.14 3.80 -20.00
CA LEU A 241 9.13 4.09 -21.03
C LEU A 241 10.39 4.70 -20.41
N PRO A 242 11.56 4.48 -21.03
CA PRO A 242 12.79 5.13 -20.60
C PRO A 242 12.66 6.66 -20.63
N LEU A 243 13.19 7.32 -19.60
CA LEU A 243 13.26 8.77 -19.58
C LEU A 243 14.32 9.25 -20.58
N VAL A 244 13.97 10.23 -21.36
CA VAL A 244 14.85 10.83 -22.37
C VAL A 244 15.30 12.23 -21.95
N PRO A 245 16.50 12.69 -22.36
CA PRO A 245 16.93 14.07 -22.11
C PRO A 245 15.91 15.08 -22.67
N GLY A 246 15.52 16.04 -21.82
CA GLY A 246 14.49 17.02 -22.16
C GLY A 246 13.07 16.62 -21.76
N ALA A 247 12.85 15.45 -21.18
CA ALA A 247 11.57 15.12 -20.57
C ALA A 247 11.26 16.05 -19.41
N HIS A 248 10.00 16.46 -19.30
CA HIS A 248 9.54 17.31 -18.21
C HIS A 248 9.16 16.48 -16.98
N ILE A 249 9.56 16.92 -15.80
CA ILE A 249 9.04 16.41 -14.53
C ILE A 249 7.83 17.23 -14.15
N VAL A 250 6.68 16.57 -14.01
CA VAL A 250 5.41 17.21 -13.65
C VAL A 250 4.95 16.64 -12.30
N VAL A 251 4.69 17.51 -11.34
CA VAL A 251 4.15 17.16 -10.02
C VAL A 251 2.66 17.49 -10.01
N LEU A 252 1.82 16.47 -9.84
CA LEU A 252 0.37 16.62 -9.72
C LEU A 252 -0.04 16.48 -8.25
N GLY A 253 -0.80 17.44 -7.74
CA GLY A 253 -1.32 17.37 -6.37
C GLY A 253 -1.49 18.72 -5.71
N GLY A 254 -1.73 18.66 -4.41
CA GLY A 254 -1.81 19.81 -3.52
C GLY A 254 -0.46 20.13 -2.87
N PRO A 255 -0.45 21.05 -1.89
CA PRO A 255 0.75 21.37 -1.14
C PRO A 255 1.25 20.14 -0.35
N ALA A 256 2.56 19.94 -0.38
CA ALA A 256 3.20 18.89 0.41
C ALA A 256 2.99 19.14 1.91
N MET A 257 2.68 18.07 2.64
CA MET A 257 2.52 18.09 4.08
C MET A 257 3.75 17.46 4.75
N LEU A 258 4.15 18.00 5.91
CA LEU A 258 5.26 17.46 6.68
C LEU A 258 4.84 16.15 7.38
N ILE A 259 5.16 15.02 6.77
CA ILE A 259 5.14 13.71 7.45
C ILE A 259 6.56 13.13 7.60
N GLY A 260 7.55 13.85 7.09
CA GLY A 260 8.96 13.52 7.17
C GLY A 260 9.40 12.32 6.33
N LEU A 261 10.71 12.20 6.13
CA LEU A 261 11.33 11.07 5.45
C LEU A 261 11.10 9.72 6.15
N GLY A 262 10.76 9.73 7.44
CA GLY A 262 10.47 8.54 8.23
C GLY A 262 8.99 8.11 8.23
N GLY A 263 8.11 8.83 7.50
CA GLY A 263 6.66 8.58 7.54
C GLY A 263 6.26 7.15 7.17
N GLY A 264 6.92 6.56 6.16
CA GLY A 264 6.72 5.15 5.78
C GLY A 264 7.25 4.16 6.81
N ALA A 265 8.37 4.48 7.46
CA ALA A 265 8.94 3.63 8.51
C ALA A 265 8.06 3.61 9.78
N ALA A 266 7.30 4.67 10.06
CA ALA A 266 6.39 4.72 11.20
C ALA A 266 5.33 3.61 11.15
N SER A 267 4.87 3.22 9.96
CA SER A 267 3.91 2.13 9.79
C SER A 267 4.48 0.75 10.13
N SER A 268 5.80 0.60 10.15
CA SER A 268 6.51 -0.65 10.44
C SER A 268 7.07 -0.72 11.87
N VAL A 269 6.95 0.35 12.65
CA VAL A 269 7.37 0.39 14.05
C VAL A 269 6.33 -0.28 14.93
N GLY A 270 6.76 -1.06 15.92
CA GLY A 270 5.86 -1.67 16.91
C GLY A 270 5.03 -0.61 17.63
N SER A 271 3.75 -0.91 17.86
CA SER A 271 2.82 -0.01 18.56
C SER A 271 3.39 0.45 19.90
N GLY A 272 3.46 1.76 20.10
CA GLY A 272 3.96 2.36 21.34
C GLY A 272 5.48 2.59 21.44
N GLN A 273 6.26 2.22 20.42
CA GLN A 273 7.71 2.42 20.39
C GLN A 273 8.15 3.75 19.75
N GLY A 274 7.25 4.42 19.02
CA GLY A 274 7.52 5.71 18.38
C GLY A 274 7.44 6.90 19.33
N GLN A 275 7.95 8.05 18.88
CA GLN A 275 7.72 9.33 19.55
C GLN A 275 6.29 9.80 19.23
N GLU A 276 5.57 10.30 20.23
CA GLU A 276 4.15 10.68 20.13
C GLU A 276 3.90 11.70 18.99
N ASP A 277 4.74 12.72 18.88
CA ASP A 277 4.63 13.73 17.82
C ASP A 277 4.80 13.14 16.40
N LEU A 278 5.68 12.13 16.25
CA LEU A 278 5.87 11.43 14.97
C LEU A 278 4.70 10.50 14.67
N ASP A 279 4.11 9.89 15.70
CA ASP A 279 2.93 9.04 15.55
C ASP A 279 1.75 9.86 14.99
N TYR A 280 1.46 11.02 15.57
CA TYR A 280 0.41 11.91 15.06
C TYR A 280 0.75 12.50 13.68
N ALA A 281 2.01 12.83 13.42
CA ALA A 281 2.46 13.30 12.11
C ALA A 281 2.34 12.22 11.02
N SER A 282 2.35 10.92 11.40
CA SER A 282 2.17 9.82 10.46
C SER A 282 0.76 9.73 9.88
N VAL A 283 -0.23 10.30 10.56
CA VAL A 283 -1.60 10.37 10.07
C VAL A 283 -1.69 11.44 8.98
N GLN A 284 -1.74 11.00 7.74
CA GLN A 284 -1.81 11.87 6.58
C GLN A 284 -3.14 12.65 6.54
N ARG A 285 -3.13 13.78 5.83
CA ARG A 285 -4.35 14.55 5.55
C ARG A 285 -4.85 14.20 4.16
N GLY A 286 -5.97 13.51 4.08
CA GLY A 286 -6.59 13.13 2.83
C GLY A 286 -7.22 14.33 2.12
N ASN A 287 -7.08 14.37 0.80
CA ASN A 287 -7.82 15.29 -0.06
C ASN A 287 -8.31 14.50 -1.28
N PRO A 288 -9.43 13.77 -1.16
CA PRO A 288 -9.95 12.93 -2.23
C PRO A 288 -10.38 13.73 -3.47
N GLU A 289 -10.87 14.97 -3.30
CA GLU A 289 -11.19 15.86 -4.42
C GLU A 289 -9.93 16.20 -5.24
N MET A 290 -8.85 16.61 -4.57
CA MET A 290 -7.59 16.90 -5.26
C MET A 290 -7.06 15.65 -5.97
N GLN A 291 -7.12 14.51 -5.31
CA GLN A 291 -6.70 13.24 -5.90
C GLN A 291 -7.55 12.86 -7.10
N ARG A 292 -8.86 13.12 -7.06
CA ARG A 292 -9.75 12.95 -8.22
C ARG A 292 -9.37 13.86 -9.37
N ARG A 293 -9.03 15.13 -9.10
CA ARG A 293 -8.55 16.08 -10.13
C ARG A 293 -7.25 15.60 -10.80
N CYS A 294 -6.32 15.05 -10.00
CA CYS A 294 -5.11 14.43 -10.55
C CYS A 294 -5.46 13.23 -11.45
N GLN A 295 -6.41 12.41 -11.03
CA GLN A 295 -6.89 11.27 -11.82
C GLN A 295 -7.49 11.70 -13.17
N GLU A 296 -8.23 12.81 -13.21
CA GLU A 296 -8.79 13.32 -14.47
C GLU A 296 -7.68 13.70 -15.48
N VAL A 297 -6.55 14.23 -14.99
CA VAL A 297 -5.38 14.51 -15.87
C VAL A 297 -4.78 13.19 -16.38
N ILE A 298 -4.62 12.21 -15.50
CA ILE A 298 -4.11 10.89 -15.87
C ILE A 298 -5.06 10.22 -16.87
N ASP A 299 -6.36 10.26 -16.62
CA ASP A 299 -7.40 9.69 -17.49
C ASP A 299 -7.39 10.33 -18.88
N ALA A 300 -7.18 11.66 -18.97
CA ALA A 300 -7.06 12.36 -20.24
C ALA A 300 -5.81 11.92 -21.02
N CYS A 301 -4.67 11.79 -20.34
CA CYS A 301 -3.44 11.27 -20.97
C CYS A 301 -3.60 9.80 -21.38
N TRP A 302 -4.18 8.98 -20.49
CA TRP A 302 -4.46 7.57 -20.75
C TRP A 302 -5.35 7.36 -21.99
N ALA A 303 -6.34 8.23 -22.21
CA ALA A 303 -7.24 8.17 -23.36
C ALA A 303 -6.53 8.37 -24.72
N LEU A 304 -5.39 9.06 -24.71
CA LEU A 304 -4.59 9.28 -25.93
C LEU A 304 -3.87 8.02 -26.46
N ASP A 305 -3.86 6.94 -25.71
CA ASP A 305 -3.28 5.64 -26.06
C ASP A 305 -1.81 5.75 -26.52
N ALA A 306 -1.53 5.49 -27.78
CA ALA A 306 -0.17 5.58 -28.34
C ALA A 306 0.44 7.01 -28.23
N GLN A 307 -0.40 8.02 -28.15
CA GLN A 307 0.00 9.42 -28.00
C GLN A 307 0.06 9.88 -26.52
N ASN A 308 -0.10 8.98 -25.56
CA ASN A 308 0.01 9.31 -24.14
C ASN A 308 1.36 9.99 -23.86
N PRO A 309 1.38 11.26 -23.38
CA PRO A 309 2.62 11.98 -23.13
C PRO A 309 3.37 11.48 -21.89
N ILE A 310 2.73 10.69 -21.03
CA ILE A 310 3.34 10.14 -19.83
C ILE A 310 4.32 9.04 -20.23
N LEU A 311 5.60 9.24 -19.97
CA LEU A 311 6.64 8.22 -20.16
C LEU A 311 6.69 7.27 -18.96
N SER A 312 6.63 7.84 -17.77
CA SER A 312 6.66 7.12 -16.49
C SER A 312 5.89 7.95 -15.47
N ILE A 313 5.16 7.30 -14.58
CA ILE A 313 4.45 7.95 -13.48
C ILE A 313 4.73 7.17 -12.20
N HIS A 314 4.89 7.88 -11.11
CA HIS A 314 5.02 7.32 -9.76
C HIS A 314 4.22 8.18 -8.79
N ASP A 315 3.66 7.58 -7.76
CA ASP A 315 3.03 8.34 -6.70
C ASP A 315 4.08 8.92 -5.74
N VAL A 316 3.71 9.96 -5.03
CA VAL A 316 4.53 10.56 -3.98
C VAL A 316 3.90 10.21 -2.63
N GLY A 317 4.48 9.23 -1.96
CA GLY A 317 4.05 8.77 -0.65
C GLY A 317 4.92 9.32 0.49
N ALA A 318 5.12 8.50 1.51
CA ALA A 318 6.06 8.78 2.59
C ALA A 318 7.48 8.93 2.03
N GLY A 319 8.19 9.96 2.45
CA GLY A 319 9.49 10.33 1.89
C GLY A 319 9.43 11.51 0.93
N GLY A 320 8.25 11.90 0.48
CA GLY A 320 8.03 13.06 -0.38
C GLY A 320 8.75 12.94 -1.73
N LEU A 321 9.22 14.06 -2.26
CA LEU A 321 9.88 14.13 -3.57
C LEU A 321 11.26 13.44 -3.63
N SER A 322 11.76 12.92 -2.52
CA SER A 322 12.99 12.12 -2.48
C SER A 322 12.76 10.63 -2.69
N ASN A 323 11.52 10.25 -2.87
CA ASN A 323 11.10 8.86 -3.07
C ASN A 323 11.33 8.41 -4.51
#